data_4c3e0a561a42b39deaf7e051dc61c2ca
#
_entry.id   4c3e0a561a42b39deaf7e051dc61c2ca
#
_cell.length_a   1.000
_cell.length_b   1.000
_cell.length_c   1.000
_cell.angle_alpha   90.00
_cell.angle_beta   90.00
_cell.angle_gamma   90.00
#
_symmetry.space_group_name_H-M   'P 1'
#
loop_
_entity.id
_entity.type
_entity.pdbx_description
1 polymer ?
#
loop_
_entity_poly.entity_id
_entity_poly.type
_entity_poly.pdbx_seq_one_letter_code
_entity_poly.pdbx_strand_id
1 'polypeptide(L)'
;MNKTIKVIYLLMMLLIVNTCVAFAQSEEKNTQTYNWQAFDIGPAEDYNYAFDANSIKYARNEDGSINKNIIIYQEKKTNNVPMSTEFNYYSITKCQLNIEQTAICFGDESFYTKKDKFRWTDTPMYLTWITVSRDSIGGLRFIQIVEYARAHDDILTSRA
;
A
#
# COMPACT_ATOMS: atom_id res chain seq x y z
N MET A 1 28.70 -23.84 -45.36
CA MET A 1 27.57 -23.16 -44.71
C MET A 1 27.26 -21.89 -45.50
N ASN A 2 26.07 -21.81 -46.06
CA ASN A 2 25.69 -20.78 -47.05
C ASN A 2 25.67 -19.38 -46.38
N LYS A 3 26.16 -18.35 -47.08
CA LYS A 3 26.23 -16.96 -46.55
C LYS A 3 24.88 -16.49 -46.00
N THR A 4 23.79 -16.90 -46.64
CA THR A 4 22.41 -16.58 -46.22
C THR A 4 22.06 -17.16 -44.83
N ILE A 5 22.51 -18.38 -44.52
CA ILE A 5 22.26 -19.05 -43.24
C ILE A 5 23.01 -18.31 -42.09
N LYS A 6 24.24 -17.83 -42.33
CA LYS A 6 25.00 -17.05 -41.35
C LYS A 6 24.33 -15.73 -41.01
N VAL A 7 23.73 -15.04 -41.96
CA VAL A 7 23.03 -13.77 -41.76
C VAL A 7 21.76 -13.99 -40.95
N ILE A 8 20.99 -15.06 -41.20
CA ILE A 8 19.78 -15.38 -40.43
C ILE A 8 20.12 -15.73 -38.98
N TYR A 9 21.19 -16.49 -38.72
CA TYR A 9 21.64 -16.78 -37.36
C TYR A 9 22.09 -15.51 -36.59
N LEU A 10 22.79 -14.61 -37.30
CA LEU A 10 23.23 -13.33 -36.68
C LEU A 10 22.04 -12.43 -36.35
N LEU A 11 21.01 -12.39 -37.23
CA LEU A 11 19.77 -11.64 -36.95
C LEU A 11 18.94 -12.22 -35.80
N MET A 12 18.84 -13.56 -35.72
CA MET A 12 18.18 -14.22 -34.56
C MET A 12 18.92 -13.99 -33.25
N MET A 13 20.26 -14.06 -33.26
CA MET A 13 21.06 -13.74 -32.08
C MET A 13 20.86 -12.27 -31.62
N LEU A 14 20.79 -11.32 -32.56
CA LEU A 14 20.52 -9.91 -32.25
C LEU A 14 19.12 -9.69 -31.65
N LEU A 15 18.11 -10.43 -32.15
CA LEU A 15 16.74 -10.38 -31.61
C LEU A 15 16.65 -10.94 -30.18
N ILE A 16 17.36 -12.04 -29.89
CA ILE A 16 17.38 -12.66 -28.55
C ILE A 16 18.08 -11.73 -27.54
N VAL A 17 19.18 -11.07 -27.92
CA VAL A 17 19.87 -10.11 -27.04
C VAL A 17 18.99 -8.90 -26.74
N ASN A 18 18.24 -8.37 -27.72
CA ASN A 18 17.33 -7.25 -27.48
C ASN A 18 16.12 -7.62 -26.59
N THR A 19 15.61 -8.86 -26.67
CA THR A 19 14.53 -9.32 -25.78
C THR A 19 15.01 -9.55 -24.33
N CYS A 20 16.25 -10.03 -24.14
CA CYS A 20 16.84 -10.18 -22.80
C CYS A 20 17.10 -8.83 -22.11
N VAL A 21 17.48 -7.78 -22.86
CA VAL A 21 17.70 -6.44 -22.30
C VAL A 21 16.37 -5.77 -21.91
N ALA A 22 15.26 -6.05 -22.62
CA ALA A 22 13.94 -5.52 -22.28
C ALA A 22 13.35 -6.13 -21.00
N PHE A 23 13.74 -7.37 -20.62
CA PHE A 23 13.32 -7.99 -19.36
C PHE A 23 14.17 -7.58 -18.13
N ALA A 24 15.34 -7.00 -18.35
CA ALA A 24 16.22 -6.53 -17.28
C ALA A 24 15.96 -5.07 -16.85
N GLN A 25 15.02 -4.37 -17.46
CA GLN A 25 14.74 -2.96 -17.25
C GLN A 25 13.37 -2.68 -16.63
N SER A 26 12.99 -3.38 -15.55
CA SER A 26 11.87 -2.91 -14.71
C SER A 26 11.93 -3.35 -13.26
N GLU A 27 13.10 -3.37 -12.64
CA GLU A 27 13.17 -3.03 -11.22
C GLU A 27 13.46 -1.53 -11.11
N GLU A 28 12.54 -0.69 -11.56
CA GLU A 28 12.41 0.63 -10.98
C GLU A 28 12.12 0.38 -9.50
N LYS A 29 13.17 0.48 -8.69
CA LYS A 29 13.06 0.64 -7.26
C LYS A 29 12.25 1.92 -7.05
N ASN A 30 10.93 1.77 -7.08
CA ASN A 30 10.03 2.82 -6.64
C ASN A 30 10.32 2.97 -5.13
N THR A 31 11.33 3.80 -4.81
CA THR A 31 11.66 4.16 -3.44
C THR A 31 10.56 5.07 -2.94
N GLN A 32 9.38 4.47 -2.73
CA GLN A 32 8.29 5.14 -2.05
C GLN A 32 8.83 5.50 -0.65
N THR A 33 9.06 6.79 -0.44
CA THR A 33 9.49 7.30 0.86
C THR A 33 8.26 7.37 1.75
N TYR A 34 8.12 6.43 2.66
CA TYR A 34 7.07 6.41 3.66
C TYR A 34 7.35 7.45 4.75
N ASN A 35 6.29 8.06 5.28
CA ASN A 35 6.30 8.91 6.47
C ASN A 35 5.37 8.32 7.53
N TRP A 36 5.86 7.26 8.21
CA TRP A 36 5.07 6.52 9.18
C TRP A 36 4.84 7.33 10.44
N GLN A 37 3.57 7.53 10.80
CA GLN A 37 3.11 8.11 12.05
C GLN A 37 2.34 7.04 12.85
N ALA A 38 2.76 6.82 14.10
CA ALA A 38 2.11 5.86 14.97
C ALA A 38 0.70 6.35 15.35
N PHE A 39 -0.27 5.41 15.41
CA PHE A 39 -1.55 5.70 16.01
C PHE A 39 -1.43 5.74 17.54
N ASP A 40 -2.06 6.72 18.16
CA ASP A 40 -2.24 6.78 19.61
C ASP A 40 -3.51 6.00 20.00
N ILE A 41 -3.35 4.70 20.17
CA ILE A 41 -4.44 3.76 20.50
C ILE A 41 -4.26 3.08 21.85
N GLY A 42 -3.28 3.57 22.64
CA GLY A 42 -2.86 2.92 23.87
C GLY A 42 -2.03 1.64 23.63
N PRO A 43 -1.65 0.94 24.68
CA PRO A 43 -0.85 -0.28 24.56
C PRO A 43 -1.68 -1.39 23.91
N ALA A 44 -1.40 -1.69 22.63
CA ALA A 44 -1.91 -2.87 21.97
C ALA A 44 -0.95 -4.03 22.26
N GLU A 45 -1.44 -5.12 22.86
CA GLU A 45 -0.59 -6.22 23.32
C GLU A 45 0.15 -6.91 22.19
N ASP A 46 -0.52 -7.10 21.05
CA ASP A 46 0.01 -7.92 19.95
C ASP A 46 0.57 -7.13 18.78
N TYR A 47 0.08 -5.91 18.53
CA TYR A 47 0.39 -5.16 17.31
C TYR A 47 0.59 -3.67 17.58
N ASN A 48 1.56 -3.07 16.87
CA ASN A 48 1.66 -1.63 16.70
C ASN A 48 1.13 -1.21 15.34
N TYR A 49 0.37 -0.13 15.30
CA TYR A 49 -0.22 0.41 14.08
C TYR A 49 0.36 1.79 13.77
N ALA A 50 0.61 2.05 12.50
CA ALA A 50 1.03 3.34 11.99
C ALA A 50 0.40 3.61 10.62
N PHE A 51 0.20 4.88 10.26
CA PHE A 51 -0.24 5.27 8.93
C PHE A 51 0.87 6.04 8.20
N ASP A 52 0.90 5.91 6.89
CA ASP A 52 1.82 6.70 6.06
C ASP A 52 1.20 8.05 5.71
N ALA A 53 1.69 9.12 6.35
CA ALA A 53 1.22 10.47 6.13
C ALA A 53 1.40 10.96 4.68
N ASN A 54 2.35 10.38 3.92
CA ASN A 54 2.56 10.71 2.51
C ASN A 54 1.51 10.03 1.60
N SER A 55 0.90 8.94 2.03
CA SER A 55 -0.10 8.20 1.25
C SER A 55 -1.52 8.73 1.39
N ILE A 56 -1.80 9.55 2.42
CA ILE A 56 -3.15 10.03 2.69
C ILE A 56 -3.60 11.01 1.61
N LYS A 57 -4.79 10.74 1.07
CA LYS A 57 -5.46 11.59 0.08
C LYS A 57 -6.97 11.36 0.08
N TYR A 58 -7.71 12.30 -0.51
CA TYR A 58 -9.12 12.08 -0.81
C TYR A 58 -9.29 11.21 -2.05
N ALA A 59 -10.39 10.47 -2.10
CA ALA A 59 -10.78 9.75 -3.31
C ALA A 59 -11.30 10.71 -4.39
N ARG A 60 -11.41 10.21 -5.63
CA ARG A 60 -12.15 10.87 -6.70
C ARG A 60 -13.43 10.11 -7.02
N ASN A 61 -14.47 10.84 -7.35
CA ASN A 61 -15.69 10.30 -7.94
C ASN A 61 -15.45 9.92 -9.41
N GLU A 62 -16.39 9.22 -10.01
CA GLU A 62 -16.33 8.81 -11.43
C GLU A 62 -16.23 10.01 -12.39
N ASP A 63 -16.82 11.15 -12.02
CA ASP A 63 -16.75 12.41 -12.80
C ASP A 63 -15.43 13.18 -12.60
N GLY A 64 -14.48 12.62 -11.82
CA GLY A 64 -13.19 13.22 -11.49
C GLY A 64 -13.21 14.25 -10.37
N SER A 65 -14.37 14.61 -9.83
CA SER A 65 -14.48 15.49 -8.66
C SER A 65 -13.90 14.84 -7.40
N ILE A 66 -13.44 15.68 -6.46
CA ILE A 66 -12.85 15.19 -5.20
C ILE A 66 -13.95 14.78 -4.23
N ASN A 67 -13.86 13.56 -3.72
CA ASN A 67 -14.78 13.04 -2.72
C ASN A 67 -14.13 13.12 -1.33
N LYS A 68 -14.41 14.17 -0.58
CA LYS A 68 -13.86 14.36 0.76
C LYS A 68 -14.47 13.43 1.83
N ASN A 69 -15.53 12.70 1.51
CA ASN A 69 -16.09 11.69 2.41
C ASN A 69 -15.33 10.36 2.37
N ILE A 70 -14.47 10.15 1.38
CA ILE A 70 -13.64 8.96 1.26
C ILE A 70 -12.16 9.34 1.33
N ILE A 71 -11.47 8.83 2.36
CA ILE A 71 -10.03 9.01 2.55
C ILE A 71 -9.33 7.69 2.22
N ILE A 72 -8.29 7.75 1.40
CA ILE A 72 -7.42 6.62 1.02
C ILE A 72 -6.08 6.80 1.72
N TYR A 73 -5.55 5.72 2.33
CA TYR A 73 -4.23 5.75 2.98
C TYR A 73 -3.60 4.36 3.06
N GLN A 74 -2.34 4.30 3.44
CA GLN A 74 -1.65 3.06 3.76
C GLN A 74 -1.45 2.95 5.27
N GLU A 75 -1.72 1.75 5.80
CA GLU A 75 -1.55 1.41 7.20
C GLU A 75 -0.50 0.31 7.34
N LYS A 76 0.41 0.48 8.30
CA LYS A 76 1.38 -0.53 8.70
C LYS A 76 0.95 -1.15 10.02
N LYS A 77 0.89 -2.48 10.05
CA LYS A 77 0.68 -3.28 11.26
C LYS A 77 1.95 -4.07 11.55
N THR A 78 2.60 -3.79 12.67
CA THR A 78 3.82 -4.49 13.11
C THR A 78 3.48 -5.45 14.23
N ASN A 79 3.93 -6.69 14.11
CA ASN A 79 3.70 -7.73 15.10
C ASN A 79 4.71 -7.64 16.25
N ASN A 80 4.22 -7.55 17.49
CA ASN A 80 5.02 -7.47 18.71
C ASN A 80 5.37 -8.84 19.29
N VAL A 81 4.74 -9.93 18.79
CA VAL A 81 4.95 -11.29 19.31
C VAL A 81 6.26 -11.87 18.77
N PRO A 82 7.21 -12.28 19.63
CA PRO A 82 8.55 -12.69 19.20
C PRO A 82 8.61 -13.89 18.23
N MET A 83 7.62 -14.80 18.28
CA MET A 83 7.62 -16.04 17.50
C MET A 83 7.26 -15.87 16.02
N SER A 84 6.74 -14.73 15.61
CA SER A 84 6.32 -14.45 14.22
C SER A 84 7.35 -13.65 13.40
N THR A 85 8.50 -13.34 13.98
CA THR A 85 9.42 -12.32 13.51
C THR A 85 10.19 -12.64 12.22
N GLU A 86 10.29 -13.91 11.82
CA GLU A 86 11.06 -14.25 10.61
C GLU A 86 10.22 -14.20 9.34
N PHE A 87 8.91 -14.49 9.42
CA PHE A 87 8.09 -14.66 8.23
C PHE A 87 7.14 -13.49 7.96
N ASN A 88 6.50 -12.93 9.01
CA ASN A 88 5.52 -11.85 8.88
C ASN A 88 5.74 -10.84 10.00
N TYR A 89 6.82 -10.07 9.88
CA TYR A 89 7.14 -9.10 10.92
C TYR A 89 6.20 -7.90 10.88
N TYR A 90 5.85 -7.43 9.68
CA TYR A 90 4.86 -6.38 9.50
C TYR A 90 4.09 -6.57 8.18
N SER A 91 2.93 -5.95 8.11
CA SER A 91 2.17 -5.79 6.87
C SER A 91 1.91 -4.32 6.56
N ILE A 92 1.70 -4.03 5.27
CA ILE A 92 1.21 -2.74 4.77
C ILE A 92 -0.11 -3.01 4.05
N THR A 93 -1.18 -2.35 4.52
CA THR A 93 -2.53 -2.51 3.98
C THR A 93 -2.99 -1.21 3.33
N LYS A 94 -3.58 -1.29 2.14
CA LYS A 94 -4.32 -0.18 1.53
C LYS A 94 -5.66 -0.06 2.22
N CYS A 95 -5.94 1.09 2.81
CA CYS A 95 -7.17 1.34 3.54
C CYS A 95 -7.99 2.47 2.90
N GLN A 96 -9.30 2.37 3.04
CA GLN A 96 -10.21 3.45 2.72
C GLN A 96 -11.12 3.70 3.93
N LEU A 97 -11.39 4.97 4.22
CA LEU A 97 -12.35 5.40 5.22
C LEU A 97 -13.57 6.04 4.55
N ASN A 98 -14.76 5.70 5.00
CA ASN A 98 -15.98 6.42 4.68
C ASN A 98 -16.44 7.20 5.91
N ILE A 99 -16.34 8.54 5.85
CA ILE A 99 -16.64 9.41 6.98
C ILE A 99 -18.12 9.36 7.34
N GLU A 100 -19.01 9.36 6.35
CA GLU A 100 -20.47 9.35 6.57
C GLU A 100 -20.94 8.04 7.22
N GLN A 101 -20.39 6.92 6.79
CA GLN A 101 -20.77 5.59 7.28
C GLN A 101 -20.01 5.17 8.54
N THR A 102 -19.01 5.94 8.97
CA THR A 102 -18.08 5.56 10.05
C THR A 102 -17.54 4.15 9.80
N ALA A 103 -17.00 3.92 8.60
CA ALA A 103 -16.59 2.59 8.15
C ALA A 103 -15.19 2.59 7.55
N ILE A 104 -14.50 1.46 7.68
CA ILE A 104 -13.18 1.19 7.08
C ILE A 104 -13.33 0.05 6.09
N CYS A 105 -12.65 0.17 4.94
CA CYS A 105 -12.48 -0.90 3.97
C CYS A 105 -10.99 -1.22 3.84
N PHE A 106 -10.64 -2.51 3.96
CA PHE A 106 -9.28 -3.01 3.79
C PHE A 106 -9.13 -3.63 2.40
N GLY A 107 -8.14 -3.13 1.66
CA GLY A 107 -7.73 -3.66 0.36
C GLY A 107 -6.53 -4.59 0.47
N ASP A 108 -5.64 -4.53 -0.53
CA ASP A 108 -4.43 -5.37 -0.57
C ASP A 108 -3.59 -5.21 0.70
N GLU A 109 -3.20 -6.34 1.31
CA GLU A 109 -2.29 -6.42 2.43
C GLU A 109 -0.99 -7.10 2.00
N SER A 110 0.12 -6.36 2.01
CA SER A 110 1.44 -6.85 1.64
C SER A 110 2.28 -7.16 2.89
N PHE A 111 2.90 -8.34 2.93
CA PHE A 111 3.63 -8.85 4.09
C PHE A 111 5.14 -8.77 3.89
N TYR A 112 5.85 -8.44 4.98
CA TYR A 112 7.28 -8.21 4.97
C TYR A 112 7.99 -8.87 6.16
N THR A 113 9.26 -9.22 5.95
CA THR A 113 10.14 -9.66 7.03
C THR A 113 10.67 -8.48 7.83
N LYS A 114 11.35 -8.73 8.96
CA LYS A 114 12.05 -7.72 9.77
C LYS A 114 13.15 -6.96 8.99
N LYS A 115 13.67 -7.55 7.90
CA LYS A 115 14.69 -6.96 7.02
C LYS A 115 14.08 -6.30 5.78
N ASP A 116 12.80 -5.88 5.86
CA ASP A 116 12.05 -5.22 4.78
C ASP A 116 11.95 -6.03 3.48
N LYS A 117 12.16 -7.35 3.56
CA LYS A 117 12.01 -8.21 2.39
C LYS A 117 10.52 -8.51 2.19
N PHE A 118 9.99 -8.13 1.03
CA PHE A 118 8.64 -8.50 0.58
C PHE A 118 8.46 -10.02 0.53
N ARG A 119 7.30 -10.50 0.92
CA ARG A 119 6.94 -11.91 0.94
C ARG A 119 5.82 -12.24 -0.05
N TRP A 120 4.63 -11.71 0.18
CA TRP A 120 3.46 -11.86 -0.67
C TRP A 120 2.46 -10.73 -0.41
N THR A 121 1.46 -10.66 -1.27
CA THR A 121 0.28 -9.80 -1.07
C THR A 121 -0.95 -10.69 -0.97
N ASP A 122 -1.79 -10.42 0.02
CA ASP A 122 -3.14 -10.94 0.11
C ASP A 122 -4.11 -9.89 -0.46
N THR A 123 -4.89 -10.31 -1.46
CA THR A 123 -5.88 -9.44 -2.11
C THR A 123 -7.26 -9.95 -1.78
N PRO A 124 -8.10 -9.17 -1.09
CA PRO A 124 -9.44 -9.62 -0.74
C PRO A 124 -10.28 -9.82 -2.02
N MET A 125 -11.04 -10.93 -2.07
CA MET A 125 -11.92 -11.23 -3.19
C MET A 125 -12.98 -10.14 -3.39
N TYR A 126 -13.46 -9.54 -2.29
CA TYR A 126 -14.43 -8.45 -2.28
C TYR A 126 -14.00 -7.37 -1.29
N LEU A 127 -14.10 -6.12 -1.70
CA LEU A 127 -13.94 -4.98 -0.80
C LEU A 127 -15.20 -4.82 0.04
N THR A 128 -15.05 -4.88 1.36
CA THR A 128 -16.18 -4.80 2.30
C THR A 128 -15.98 -3.63 3.26
N TRP A 129 -16.99 -2.79 3.41
CA TRP A 129 -17.03 -1.74 4.40
C TRP A 129 -17.40 -2.32 5.76
N ILE A 130 -16.57 -2.08 6.77
CA ILE A 130 -16.75 -2.52 8.15
C ILE A 130 -17.01 -1.29 8.99
N THR A 131 -18.23 -1.19 9.54
CA THR A 131 -18.56 -0.13 10.50
C THR A 131 -17.75 -0.30 11.76
N VAL A 132 -17.13 0.78 12.26
CA VAL A 132 -16.27 0.75 13.46
C VAL A 132 -16.97 1.42 14.63
N SER A 133 -16.87 0.80 15.82
CA SER A 133 -17.29 1.42 17.06
C SER A 133 -16.25 2.44 17.52
N ARG A 134 -16.69 3.58 18.03
CA ARG A 134 -15.82 4.68 18.43
C ARG A 134 -14.74 4.26 19.43
N ASP A 135 -15.08 3.38 20.37
CA ASP A 135 -14.19 2.94 21.45
C ASP A 135 -13.35 1.70 21.09
N SER A 136 -13.49 1.19 19.85
CA SER A 136 -12.66 0.10 19.34
C SER A 136 -11.32 0.63 18.82
N ILE A 137 -10.32 -0.27 18.71
CA ILE A 137 -9.04 0.06 18.06
C ILE A 137 -9.27 0.60 16.64
N GLY A 138 -10.23 0.02 15.88
CA GLY A 138 -10.63 0.51 14.57
C GLY A 138 -11.20 1.92 14.63
N GLY A 139 -12.05 2.22 15.61
CA GLY A 139 -12.64 3.55 15.80
C GLY A 139 -11.62 4.61 16.20
N LEU A 140 -10.68 4.29 17.09
CA LEU A 140 -9.61 5.20 17.47
C LEU A 140 -8.70 5.54 16.28
N ARG A 141 -8.35 4.55 15.44
CA ARG A 141 -7.60 4.79 14.19
C ARG A 141 -8.41 5.63 13.20
N PHE A 142 -9.71 5.34 13.04
CA PHE A 142 -10.61 6.11 12.19
C PHE A 142 -10.62 7.59 12.57
N ILE A 143 -10.80 7.90 13.86
CA ILE A 143 -10.85 9.28 14.37
C ILE A 143 -9.54 10.01 14.03
N GLN A 144 -8.38 9.41 14.30
CA GLN A 144 -7.09 10.03 14.07
C GLN A 144 -6.82 10.33 12.58
N ILE A 145 -7.22 9.44 11.67
CA ILE A 145 -7.11 9.69 10.21
C ILE A 145 -8.04 10.85 9.79
N VAL A 146 -9.26 10.91 10.32
CA VAL A 146 -10.20 12.01 10.02
C VAL A 146 -9.68 13.33 10.55
N GLU A 147 -9.12 13.36 11.77
CA GLU A 147 -8.51 14.55 12.36
C GLU A 147 -7.28 15.00 11.57
N TYR A 148 -6.40 14.05 11.18
CA TYR A 148 -5.27 14.33 10.32
C TYR A 148 -5.71 14.94 8.97
N ALA A 149 -6.73 14.36 8.33
CA ALA A 149 -7.24 14.86 7.08
C ALA A 149 -7.82 16.28 7.17
N ARG A 150 -8.53 16.58 8.27
CA ARG A 150 -9.05 17.93 8.53
C ARG A 150 -7.94 18.96 8.75
N ALA A 151 -6.89 18.57 9.48
CA ALA A 151 -5.74 19.45 9.74
C ALA A 151 -4.88 19.72 8.50
N HIS A 152 -4.96 18.86 7.46
CA HIS A 152 -4.14 18.91 6.26
C HIS A 152 -4.97 18.93 4.96
N ASP A 153 -6.18 19.50 5.01
CA ASP A 153 -7.16 19.45 3.91
C ASP A 153 -6.61 19.91 2.56
N ASP A 154 -5.86 20.99 2.55
CA ASP A 154 -5.23 21.54 1.32
C ASP A 154 -4.25 20.53 0.70
N ILE A 155 -3.44 19.88 1.53
CA ILE A 155 -2.45 18.89 1.09
C ILE A 155 -3.17 17.67 0.50
N LEU A 156 -4.18 17.14 1.19
CA LEU A 156 -4.94 15.98 0.73
C LEU A 156 -5.72 16.27 -0.55
N THR A 157 -6.26 17.48 -0.66
CA THR A 157 -6.94 17.95 -1.86
C THR A 157 -5.99 18.02 -3.07
N SER A 158 -4.75 18.46 -2.86
CA SER A 158 -3.75 18.51 -3.93
C SER A 158 -3.25 17.13 -4.40
N ARG A 159 -3.35 16.11 -3.55
CA ARG A 159 -2.95 14.71 -3.83
C ARG A 159 -4.07 13.85 -4.42
N ALA A 160 -5.30 14.32 -4.36
CA ALA A 160 -6.48 13.57 -4.78
C ALA A 160 -6.54 13.26 -6.28
#